data_f37132cca502438315c90f4016c5ef52
#
_entry.id   f37132cca502438315c90f4016c5ef52
#
_cell.length_a   1.000
_cell.length_b   1.000
_cell.length_c   1.000
_cell.angle_alpha   90.00
_cell.angle_beta   90.00
_cell.angle_gamma   90.00
#
_symmetry.space_group_name_H-M   'P 1'
#
loop_
_entity.id
_entity.type
_entity.pdbx_description
1 polymer ?
#
loop_
_entity_poly.entity_id
_entity_poly.type
_entity_poly.pdbx_seq_one_letter_code
_entity_poly.pdbx_strand_id
1 'polypeptide(L)'
;MMSNNPKEVLKSLPANSVKSIEVITDPGAKYDAEGIGGILNIITTTGGNMQGYNVSLNAGVNTQGANAGAYGTVQVGKFTVTGNYSYNHNDSPESYSYSNREDFTSDPYKYMNSESTSKSKGNFQFGSMEGSYEIDTLNLVTFSMQLFGGTFDSYGNSSTQVKNALHEHAYSYRSIYRGTSGWSSIGANFDYQHSFKKKGEYLTFSYRYNGSPDNSEAYTEYEDIKDYPYDMNFLRNQYYDNDARTDEHTFQLDYTNPINNVHDIDFGAKYILRNNKSESQYFKDYNGEYQIDNDLTDNFKQTQNILAAYGDYKLKWKKIGAKAGVRYEHTFMDVEYAKMAEKNFSANFDDIVPSLTFSYQMGPTKTLRAVYNMRISRPGIWYLNPFRNTSNPTSISYGNPDLETEKSHSLGLNFSSFSAKFNVNASLNYSFVDNGIERYSFMNNGVMESTYGNIGHTKRTSLSLWMNWNPGTKTRLSINASGTYADFKSNEPFLQQRNSGFYGNLFLNAQQTLPWDLRFSLYGGGSSPYISLQGEGSSYFYYGFSLNRSFLKEKRLTISLNTSNLFNKYLTFKNETITDTFRSFSESKNQQRSFGLNISWRFGELKAQVKKTARSINNDDVKSGGNSSSSGGGN
;
A
#
# COMPACT_ATOMS: atom_id res chain seq x y z
N MET A 1 -7.56 -5.34 15.89
CA MET A 1 -8.17 -4.10 15.39
C MET A 1 -7.52 -3.83 14.05
N MET A 2 -8.21 -4.08 12.95
CA MET A 2 -7.80 -3.64 11.63
C MET A 2 -8.42 -2.27 11.40
N SER A 3 -7.65 -1.23 11.53
CA SER A 3 -8.06 0.14 11.21
C SER A 3 -7.00 0.74 10.31
N ASN A 4 -7.42 1.35 9.22
CA ASN A 4 -6.53 2.13 8.37
C ASN A 4 -6.00 3.40 9.06
N ASN A 5 -6.47 3.65 10.30
CA ASN A 5 -5.94 4.71 11.14
C ASN A 5 -5.70 4.22 12.59
N PRO A 6 -4.69 3.36 12.83
CA PRO A 6 -4.37 2.83 14.15
C PRO A 6 -4.05 3.91 15.18
N LYS A 7 -3.55 5.07 14.74
CA LYS A 7 -3.20 6.19 15.60
C LYS A 7 -4.43 6.81 16.29
N GLU A 8 -5.54 6.98 15.60
CA GLU A 8 -6.77 7.54 16.19
C GLU A 8 -7.45 6.52 17.10
N VAL A 9 -7.39 5.25 16.74
CA VAL A 9 -7.90 4.16 17.59
C VAL A 9 -7.08 4.07 18.88
N LEU A 10 -5.75 4.12 18.82
CA LEU A 10 -4.89 4.11 20.01
C LEU A 10 -5.09 5.34 20.89
N LYS A 11 -5.33 6.52 20.31
CA LYS A 11 -5.65 7.73 21.06
C LYS A 11 -7.00 7.68 21.78
N SER A 12 -7.96 6.94 21.23
CA SER A 12 -9.29 6.81 21.82
C SER A 12 -9.37 5.77 22.95
N LEU A 13 -8.38 4.88 23.05
CA LEU A 13 -8.33 3.87 24.10
C LEU A 13 -7.77 4.48 25.40
N PRO A 14 -8.49 4.39 26.54
CA PRO A 14 -7.93 4.73 27.84
C PRO A 14 -6.72 3.84 28.15
N ALA A 15 -5.62 4.40 28.60
CA ALA A 15 -4.39 3.64 28.87
C ALA A 15 -4.58 2.50 29.89
N ASN A 16 -5.53 2.64 30.83
CA ASN A 16 -5.89 1.63 31.82
C ASN A 16 -6.78 0.51 31.27
N SER A 17 -7.28 0.64 30.06
CA SER A 17 -8.09 -0.40 29.39
C SER A 17 -7.25 -1.36 28.57
N VAL A 18 -5.99 -1.05 28.31
CA VAL A 18 -5.07 -1.90 27.54
C VAL A 18 -4.36 -2.84 28.50
N LYS A 19 -4.61 -4.14 28.35
CA LYS A 19 -3.93 -5.20 29.12
C LYS A 19 -2.55 -5.51 28.52
N SER A 20 -2.49 -5.64 27.20
CA SER A 20 -1.25 -5.88 26.45
C SER A 20 -1.41 -5.46 24.98
N ILE A 21 -0.30 -5.15 24.36
CA ILE A 21 -0.21 -4.93 22.92
C ILE A 21 0.69 -6.03 22.37
N GLU A 22 0.15 -6.84 21.48
CA GLU A 22 0.89 -7.87 20.77
C GLU A 22 1.17 -7.38 19.35
N VAL A 23 2.44 -7.36 19.00
CA VAL A 23 2.88 -7.11 17.61
C VAL A 23 3.14 -8.46 16.96
N ILE A 24 2.28 -8.86 16.05
CA ILE A 24 2.44 -10.09 15.28
C ILE A 24 3.21 -9.72 14.03
N THR A 25 4.52 -9.92 14.06
CA THR A 25 5.42 -9.66 12.92
C THR A 25 5.49 -10.83 11.95
N ASP A 26 4.97 -11.98 12.35
CA ASP A 26 4.89 -13.19 11.54
C ASP A 26 3.49 -13.80 11.65
N PRO A 27 2.62 -13.52 10.67
CA PRO A 27 1.21 -13.90 10.74
C PRO A 27 0.95 -15.41 10.65
N GLY A 28 1.88 -16.24 10.16
CA GLY A 28 1.71 -17.69 10.02
C GLY A 28 0.73 -18.12 8.92
N ALA A 29 0.47 -19.44 8.80
CA ALA A 29 -0.31 -20.03 7.71
C ALA A 29 -1.81 -19.63 7.68
N LYS A 30 -2.34 -19.16 8.79
CA LYS A 30 -3.72 -18.66 8.89
C LYS A 30 -3.98 -17.41 8.06
N TYR A 31 -2.95 -16.60 7.82
CA TYR A 31 -3.03 -15.38 7.01
C TYR A 31 -2.63 -15.67 5.58
N ASP A 32 -3.03 -14.82 4.65
CA ASP A 32 -2.77 -15.02 3.24
C ASP A 32 -1.27 -15.21 2.93
N ALA A 33 -1.01 -15.96 1.89
CA ALA A 33 0.34 -16.27 1.44
C ALA A 33 1.11 -15.03 0.95
N GLU A 34 0.41 -13.93 0.71
CA GLU A 34 0.95 -12.63 0.32
C GLU A 34 0.89 -11.61 1.46
N GLY A 35 1.67 -10.53 1.33
CA GLY A 35 1.72 -9.42 2.29
C GLY A 35 2.89 -9.47 3.27
N ILE A 36 3.50 -8.31 3.51
CA ILE A 36 4.65 -8.09 4.41
C ILE A 36 4.29 -7.36 5.71
N GLY A 37 2.98 -7.11 5.93
CA GLY A 37 2.48 -6.34 7.07
C GLY A 37 2.47 -7.14 8.38
N GLY A 38 3.01 -6.58 9.45
CA GLY A 38 2.78 -7.07 10.80
C GLY A 38 1.37 -6.71 11.30
N ILE A 39 0.84 -7.49 12.23
CA ILE A 39 -0.47 -7.25 12.85
C ILE A 39 -0.27 -6.72 14.27
N LEU A 40 -0.91 -5.59 14.59
CA LEU A 40 -0.97 -5.06 15.95
C LEU A 40 -2.25 -5.57 16.64
N ASN A 41 -2.09 -6.49 17.58
CA ASN A 41 -3.19 -6.99 18.38
C ASN A 41 -3.21 -6.31 19.76
N ILE A 42 -4.26 -5.52 20.03
CA ILE A 42 -4.42 -4.84 21.32
C ILE A 42 -5.35 -5.69 22.18
N ILE A 43 -4.78 -6.28 23.22
CA ILE A 43 -5.54 -7.03 24.21
C ILE A 43 -5.91 -6.10 25.35
N THR A 44 -7.13 -6.15 25.73
CA THR A 44 -7.73 -5.21 26.67
C THR A 44 -8.26 -5.95 27.91
N THR A 45 -8.41 -5.25 29.03
CA THR A 45 -8.94 -5.84 30.27
C THR A 45 -10.43 -6.12 30.15
N THR A 46 -10.85 -7.35 30.45
CA THR A 46 -12.26 -7.72 30.58
C THR A 46 -12.76 -7.37 31.98
N GLY A 47 -13.81 -6.58 32.10
CA GLY A 47 -14.40 -6.30 33.40
C GLY A 47 -15.66 -5.46 33.35
N GLY A 48 -16.80 -6.05 33.74
CA GLY A 48 -17.99 -5.38 34.20
C GLY A 48 -18.97 -4.82 33.16
N ASN A 49 -20.25 -4.72 33.53
CA ASN A 49 -21.29 -4.00 32.80
C ASN A 49 -20.91 -2.51 32.66
N MET A 50 -20.18 -2.16 31.63
CA MET A 50 -19.78 -0.79 31.37
C MET A 50 -20.68 -0.19 30.28
N GLN A 51 -21.27 0.94 30.59
CA GLN A 51 -22.04 1.76 29.66
C GLN A 51 -21.33 3.08 29.49
N GLY A 52 -21.33 3.63 28.27
CA GLY A 52 -20.73 4.93 28.03
C GLY A 52 -20.53 5.22 26.55
N TYR A 53 -20.07 6.43 26.31
CA TYR A 53 -19.71 6.86 24.97
C TYR A 53 -18.41 7.67 24.99
N ASN A 54 -17.71 7.67 23.88
CA ASN A 54 -16.57 8.53 23.60
C ASN A 54 -16.71 9.07 22.19
N VAL A 55 -16.58 10.38 22.02
CA VAL A 55 -16.63 11.04 20.71
C VAL A 55 -15.40 11.95 20.58
N SER A 56 -14.78 11.93 19.41
CA SER A 56 -13.69 12.81 19.02
C SER A 56 -14.01 13.47 17.69
N LEU A 57 -13.94 14.80 17.66
CA LEU A 57 -14.05 15.60 16.45
C LEU A 57 -12.69 16.22 16.14
N ASN A 58 -12.31 16.21 14.88
CA ASN A 58 -11.10 16.85 14.40
C ASN A 58 -11.36 17.67 13.15
N ALA A 59 -10.71 18.81 13.04
CA ALA A 59 -10.72 19.64 11.84
C ALA A 59 -9.34 20.27 11.66
N GLY A 60 -8.91 20.39 10.41
CA GLY A 60 -7.64 20.96 10.06
C GLY A 60 -7.68 21.69 8.74
N VAL A 61 -6.87 22.72 8.64
CA VAL A 61 -6.61 23.44 7.40
C VAL A 61 -5.11 23.57 7.22
N ASN A 62 -4.66 23.48 6.00
CA ASN A 62 -3.28 23.73 5.63
C ASN A 62 -3.20 24.42 4.27
N THR A 63 -2.01 24.83 3.88
CA THR A 63 -1.79 25.54 2.61
C THR A 63 -2.02 24.70 1.36
N GLN A 64 -2.33 23.41 1.49
CA GLN A 64 -2.56 22.46 0.40
C GLN A 64 -3.92 21.76 0.52
N GLY A 65 -4.78 22.16 1.48
CA GLY A 65 -6.10 21.58 1.64
C GLY A 65 -6.67 21.69 3.04
N ALA A 66 -7.72 20.91 3.31
CA ALA A 66 -8.43 20.88 4.58
C ALA A 66 -8.90 19.46 4.89
N ASN A 67 -9.09 19.18 6.17
CA ASN A 67 -9.65 17.90 6.61
C ASN A 67 -10.63 18.10 7.77
N ALA A 68 -11.61 17.22 7.85
CA ALA A 68 -12.53 17.11 8.98
C ALA A 68 -12.80 15.64 9.28
N GLY A 69 -13.02 15.31 10.55
CA GLY A 69 -13.31 13.94 10.92
C GLY A 69 -14.05 13.82 12.25
N ALA A 70 -14.77 12.73 12.39
CA ALA A 70 -15.47 12.33 13.60
C ALA A 70 -15.18 10.86 13.91
N TYR A 71 -14.97 10.55 15.16
CA TYR A 71 -14.86 9.21 15.69
C TYR A 71 -15.76 9.07 16.91
N GLY A 72 -16.48 7.95 17.02
CA GLY A 72 -17.34 7.70 18.16
C GLY A 72 -17.42 6.21 18.50
N THR A 73 -17.51 5.91 19.79
CA THR A 73 -17.82 4.57 20.31
C THR A 73 -18.89 4.70 21.36
N VAL A 74 -19.90 3.82 21.28
CA VAL A 74 -20.99 3.71 22.24
C VAL A 74 -21.13 2.25 22.64
N GLN A 75 -21.30 2.00 23.94
CA GLN A 75 -21.65 0.69 24.48
C GLN A 75 -22.89 0.74 25.34
N VAL A 76 -23.85 -0.13 25.06
CA VAL A 76 -25.07 -0.33 25.83
C VAL A 76 -25.29 -1.83 26.05
N GLY A 77 -25.11 -2.30 27.28
CA GLY A 77 -25.23 -3.71 27.62
C GLY A 77 -24.24 -4.58 26.83
N LYS A 78 -24.79 -5.54 26.09
CA LYS A 78 -24.04 -6.49 25.25
C LYS A 78 -23.68 -5.97 23.86
N PHE A 79 -24.15 -4.78 23.52
CA PHE A 79 -23.97 -4.18 22.20
C PHE A 79 -22.96 -3.05 22.23
N THR A 80 -21.98 -3.09 21.35
CA THR A 80 -20.99 -2.02 21.17
C THR A 80 -20.94 -1.63 19.71
N VAL A 81 -20.93 -0.31 19.44
CA VAL A 81 -20.76 0.26 18.09
C VAL A 81 -19.64 1.28 18.13
N THR A 82 -18.78 1.21 17.14
CA THR A 82 -17.75 2.21 16.85
C THR A 82 -17.95 2.71 15.42
N GLY A 83 -17.90 4.01 15.22
CA GLY A 83 -17.94 4.61 13.90
C GLY A 83 -16.84 5.66 13.75
N ASN A 84 -16.33 5.80 12.55
CA ASN A 84 -15.50 6.93 12.18
C ASN A 84 -15.89 7.44 10.79
N TYR A 85 -15.61 8.70 10.56
CA TYR A 85 -15.72 9.35 9.26
C TYR A 85 -14.63 10.40 9.14
N SER A 86 -13.99 10.48 7.99
CA SER A 86 -13.04 11.53 7.65
C SER A 86 -13.26 12.01 6.23
N TYR A 87 -13.17 13.30 6.06
CA TYR A 87 -13.20 14.00 4.78
C TYR A 87 -11.89 14.77 4.62
N ASN A 88 -11.28 14.67 3.46
CA ASN A 88 -10.06 15.37 3.13
C ASN A 88 -10.25 16.06 1.77
N HIS A 89 -9.94 17.32 1.70
CA HIS A 89 -9.82 18.09 0.48
C HIS A 89 -8.36 18.37 0.23
N ASN A 90 -7.87 18.08 -0.96
CA ASN A 90 -6.50 18.32 -1.40
C ASN A 90 -6.52 19.25 -2.61
N ASP A 91 -5.72 20.31 -2.57
CA ASP A 91 -5.43 21.21 -3.69
C ASP A 91 -3.90 21.30 -3.79
N SER A 92 -3.33 20.35 -4.55
CA SER A 92 -1.89 20.26 -4.71
C SER A 92 -1.37 21.43 -5.52
N PRO A 93 -0.35 22.15 -5.04
CA PRO A 93 0.34 23.13 -5.85
C PRO A 93 0.93 22.51 -7.12
N GLU A 94 1.16 23.34 -8.12
CA GLU A 94 1.77 22.92 -9.37
C GLU A 94 3.13 22.24 -9.13
N SER A 95 3.32 21.09 -9.75
CA SER A 95 4.56 20.33 -9.80
C SER A 95 5.22 20.48 -11.17
N TYR A 96 6.54 20.37 -11.19
CA TYR A 96 7.36 20.50 -12.40
C TYR A 96 8.11 19.20 -12.59
N SER A 97 8.16 18.69 -13.83
CA SER A 97 9.05 17.59 -14.15
C SER A 97 9.79 17.82 -15.48
N TYR A 98 10.99 17.27 -15.49
CA TYR A 98 11.88 17.23 -16.65
C TYR A 98 12.30 15.79 -16.86
N SER A 99 12.30 15.32 -18.10
CA SER A 99 12.87 14.04 -18.47
C SER A 99 13.74 14.16 -19.71
N ASN A 100 14.81 13.37 -19.72
CA ASN A 100 15.71 13.21 -20.86
C ASN A 100 15.87 11.73 -21.15
N ARG A 101 15.75 11.33 -22.40
CA ARG A 101 16.00 9.97 -22.86
C ARG A 101 16.99 10.02 -24.04
N GLU A 102 18.04 9.21 -23.94
CA GLU A 102 18.97 8.94 -25.02
C GLU A 102 18.73 7.52 -25.55
N ASP A 103 18.41 7.40 -26.83
CA ASP A 103 18.25 6.13 -27.53
C ASP A 103 19.59 5.72 -28.15
N PHE A 104 20.09 4.54 -27.80
CA PHE A 104 21.37 4.01 -28.32
C PHE A 104 21.20 3.30 -29.66
N THR A 105 19.98 3.02 -30.08
CA THR A 105 19.64 2.22 -31.27
C THR A 105 19.17 3.06 -32.47
N SER A 106 18.84 4.33 -32.25
CA SER A 106 18.27 5.21 -33.28
C SER A 106 19.09 6.48 -33.45
N ASP A 107 19.56 6.76 -34.66
CA ASP A 107 20.29 7.99 -35.01
C ASP A 107 19.37 9.20 -35.25
N PRO A 108 18.27 9.10 -36.03
CA PRO A 108 17.49 10.28 -36.36
C PRO A 108 16.67 10.82 -35.18
N TYR A 109 16.43 9.99 -34.13
CA TYR A 109 15.59 10.35 -32.97
C TYR A 109 16.31 10.02 -31.65
N LYS A 110 17.58 10.43 -31.58
CA LYS A 110 18.50 9.98 -30.52
C LYS A 110 18.17 10.55 -29.16
N TYR A 111 17.81 11.81 -29.07
CA TYR A 111 17.57 12.49 -27.79
C TYR A 111 16.14 12.98 -27.70
N MET A 112 15.43 12.60 -26.65
CA MET A 112 14.10 13.10 -26.34
C MET A 112 14.13 13.85 -25.01
N ASN A 113 13.74 15.11 -25.02
CA ASN A 113 13.54 15.94 -23.84
C ASN A 113 12.05 16.22 -23.65
N SER A 114 11.57 16.13 -22.44
CA SER A 114 10.21 16.52 -22.09
C SER A 114 10.21 17.36 -20.81
N GLU A 115 9.54 18.50 -20.87
CA GLU A 115 9.27 19.36 -19.73
C GLU A 115 7.77 19.39 -19.49
N SER A 116 7.35 19.20 -18.24
CA SER A 116 5.94 19.20 -17.92
C SER A 116 5.61 19.89 -16.59
N THR A 117 4.41 20.42 -16.55
CA THR A 117 3.77 20.88 -15.31
C THR A 117 2.51 20.06 -15.06
N SER A 118 2.21 19.83 -13.80
CA SER A 118 0.96 19.17 -13.43
C SER A 118 0.38 19.73 -12.14
N LYS A 119 -0.94 19.71 -12.05
CA LYS A 119 -1.72 20.12 -10.90
C LYS A 119 -2.83 19.11 -10.67
N SER A 120 -3.09 18.78 -9.40
CA SER A 120 -4.20 17.90 -9.02
C SER A 120 -4.99 18.50 -7.87
N LYS A 121 -6.31 18.37 -7.95
CA LYS A 121 -7.25 18.80 -6.92
C LYS A 121 -8.32 17.75 -6.73
N GLY A 122 -8.67 17.45 -5.48
CA GLY A 122 -9.69 16.45 -5.25
C GLY A 122 -10.13 16.32 -3.81
N ASN A 123 -11.04 15.37 -3.62
CA ASN A 123 -11.60 15.04 -2.33
C ASN A 123 -11.42 13.55 -2.07
N PHE A 124 -11.17 13.24 -0.83
CA PHE A 124 -11.04 11.89 -0.34
C PHE A 124 -11.88 11.70 0.91
N GLN A 125 -12.65 10.63 0.98
CA GLN A 125 -13.53 10.30 2.09
C GLN A 125 -13.26 8.88 2.57
N PHE A 126 -13.29 8.72 3.88
CA PHE A 126 -13.23 7.41 4.53
C PHE A 126 -14.28 7.35 5.64
N GLY A 127 -15.06 6.29 5.64
CA GLY A 127 -16.01 5.98 6.70
C GLY A 127 -15.89 4.53 7.13
N SER A 128 -16.00 4.25 8.44
CA SER A 128 -16.15 2.87 8.90
C SER A 128 -17.11 2.79 10.08
N MET A 129 -17.80 1.67 10.16
CA MET A 129 -18.64 1.30 11.29
C MET A 129 -18.33 -0.14 11.67
N GLU A 130 -18.17 -0.39 12.95
CA GLU A 130 -17.97 -1.74 13.51
C GLU A 130 -18.92 -1.93 14.67
N GLY A 131 -19.64 -3.06 14.68
CA GLY A 131 -20.53 -3.47 15.75
C GLY A 131 -20.16 -4.83 16.29
N SER A 132 -20.37 -5.05 17.60
CA SER A 132 -20.27 -6.36 18.23
C SER A 132 -21.47 -6.61 19.14
N TYR A 133 -21.96 -7.84 19.13
CA TYR A 133 -23.06 -8.29 19.95
C TYR A 133 -22.73 -9.62 20.63
N GLU A 134 -22.70 -9.60 21.97
CA GLU A 134 -22.51 -10.79 22.78
C GLU A 134 -23.86 -11.48 22.98
N ILE A 135 -24.18 -12.50 22.15
CA ILE A 135 -25.42 -13.28 22.31
C ILE A 135 -25.45 -13.89 23.73
N ASP A 136 -24.36 -14.55 24.07
CA ASP A 136 -24.10 -15.10 25.41
C ASP A 136 -22.57 -15.15 25.67
N THR A 137 -22.16 -15.84 26.71
CA THR A 137 -20.74 -15.97 27.12
C THR A 137 -19.88 -16.76 26.15
N LEU A 138 -20.49 -17.56 25.27
CA LEU A 138 -19.82 -18.43 24.31
C LEU A 138 -19.97 -17.93 22.85
N ASN A 139 -20.95 -17.09 22.57
CA ASN A 139 -21.33 -16.70 21.22
C ASN A 139 -21.17 -15.20 21.01
N LEU A 140 -20.32 -14.83 20.07
CA LEU A 140 -20.04 -13.45 19.67
C LEU A 140 -20.29 -13.27 18.17
N VAL A 141 -21.04 -12.23 17.82
CA VAL A 141 -21.21 -11.76 16.45
C VAL A 141 -20.53 -10.41 16.30
N THR A 142 -19.79 -10.22 15.20
CA THR A 142 -19.26 -8.92 14.82
C THR A 142 -19.66 -8.59 13.38
N PHE A 143 -19.92 -7.33 13.16
CA PHE A 143 -20.20 -6.77 11.85
C PHE A 143 -19.32 -5.54 11.64
N SER A 144 -18.75 -5.38 10.48
CA SER A 144 -18.07 -4.14 10.12
C SER A 144 -18.34 -3.74 8.66
N MET A 145 -18.42 -2.44 8.43
CA MET A 145 -18.56 -1.83 7.11
C MET A 145 -17.51 -0.74 6.95
N GLN A 146 -16.92 -0.66 5.76
CA GLN A 146 -15.97 0.38 5.38
C GLN A 146 -16.40 0.99 4.06
N LEU A 147 -16.31 2.31 3.99
CA LEU A 147 -16.54 3.11 2.79
C LEU A 147 -15.29 3.96 2.57
N PHE A 148 -14.78 3.94 1.37
CA PHE A 148 -13.55 4.63 1.02
C PHE A 148 -13.69 5.12 -0.41
N GLY A 149 -13.34 6.38 -0.71
CA GLY A 149 -13.41 6.85 -2.06
C GLY A 149 -13.05 8.32 -2.21
N GLY A 150 -12.80 8.71 -3.44
CA GLY A 150 -12.45 10.07 -3.79
C GLY A 150 -12.60 10.35 -5.27
N THR A 151 -12.60 11.62 -5.59
CA THR A 151 -12.57 12.13 -6.96
C THR A 151 -11.44 13.14 -7.07
N PHE A 152 -10.66 13.03 -8.12
CA PHE A 152 -9.51 13.88 -8.38
C PHE A 152 -9.55 14.40 -9.82
N ASP A 153 -9.45 15.72 -9.95
CA ASP A 153 -9.20 16.39 -11.21
C ASP A 153 -7.71 16.61 -11.38
N SER A 154 -7.19 16.29 -12.55
CA SER A 154 -5.79 16.43 -12.90
C SER A 154 -5.66 17.25 -14.16
N TYR A 155 -4.71 18.17 -14.15
CA TYR A 155 -4.32 18.98 -15.29
C TYR A 155 -2.82 18.85 -15.52
N GLY A 156 -2.42 18.64 -16.76
CA GLY A 156 -1.03 18.54 -17.16
C GLY A 156 -0.75 19.28 -18.46
N ASN A 157 0.46 19.81 -18.59
CA ASN A 157 0.96 20.43 -19.80
C ASN A 157 2.39 19.94 -20.01
N SER A 158 2.67 19.37 -21.17
CA SER A 158 3.97 18.80 -21.50
C SER A 158 4.45 19.28 -22.86
N SER A 159 5.73 19.63 -22.96
CA SER A 159 6.41 19.95 -24.20
C SER A 159 7.48 18.90 -24.46
N THR A 160 7.39 18.21 -25.58
CA THR A 160 8.33 17.17 -26.00
C THR A 160 9.13 17.66 -27.22
N GLN A 161 10.44 17.51 -27.14
CA GLN A 161 11.38 17.84 -28.21
C GLN A 161 12.30 16.65 -28.47
N VAL A 162 12.39 16.24 -29.72
CA VAL A 162 13.30 15.18 -30.17
C VAL A 162 14.39 15.75 -31.07
N LYS A 163 15.62 15.26 -30.91
CA LYS A 163 16.80 15.68 -31.64
C LYS A 163 17.54 14.48 -32.23
N ASN A 164 18.23 14.71 -33.33
CA ASN A 164 19.11 13.71 -33.95
C ASN A 164 20.46 13.59 -33.20
N ALA A 165 21.35 12.74 -33.71
CA ALA A 165 22.68 12.51 -33.12
C ALA A 165 23.58 13.77 -33.14
N LEU A 166 23.31 14.74 -34.00
CA LEU A 166 24.01 16.03 -34.05
C LEU A 166 23.37 17.11 -33.17
N HIS A 167 22.39 16.72 -32.32
CA HIS A 167 21.58 17.63 -31.49
C HIS A 167 20.73 18.64 -32.28
N GLU A 168 20.51 18.41 -33.58
CA GLU A 168 19.61 19.20 -34.40
C GLU A 168 18.16 18.79 -34.15
N HIS A 169 17.23 19.73 -34.36
CA HIS A 169 15.80 19.47 -34.22
C HIS A 169 15.35 18.38 -35.20
N ALA A 170 14.69 17.36 -34.67
CA ALA A 170 14.05 16.30 -35.46
C ALA A 170 12.54 16.50 -35.51
N TYR A 171 11.88 16.56 -34.38
CA TYR A 171 10.46 16.92 -34.27
C TYR A 171 10.11 17.39 -32.86
N SER A 172 8.95 18.05 -32.73
CA SER A 172 8.41 18.44 -31.41
C SER A 172 6.90 18.52 -31.42
N TYR A 173 6.33 18.42 -30.25
CA TYR A 173 4.90 18.64 -29.97
C TYR A 173 4.67 19.06 -28.54
N ARG A 174 3.51 19.64 -28.29
CA ARG A 174 2.97 19.93 -26.96
C ARG A 174 1.73 19.11 -26.70
N SER A 175 1.54 18.61 -25.48
CA SER A 175 0.32 17.93 -25.07
C SER A 175 -0.29 18.59 -23.83
N ILE A 176 -1.61 18.71 -23.83
CA ILE A 176 -2.41 19.21 -22.71
C ILE A 176 -3.32 18.09 -22.27
N TYR A 177 -3.20 17.71 -21.01
CA TYR A 177 -4.00 16.67 -20.38
C TYR A 177 -4.98 17.27 -19.39
N ARG A 178 -6.23 16.83 -19.43
CA ARG A 178 -7.27 17.11 -18.46
C ARG A 178 -8.01 15.82 -18.15
N GLY A 179 -8.02 15.40 -16.89
CA GLY A 179 -8.69 14.17 -16.52
C GLY A 179 -9.34 14.25 -15.16
N THR A 180 -10.43 13.50 -15.00
CA THR A 180 -11.10 13.27 -13.74
C THR A 180 -11.06 11.78 -13.46
N SER A 181 -10.63 11.40 -12.27
CA SER A 181 -10.67 10.01 -11.81
C SER A 181 -11.46 9.91 -10.51
N GLY A 182 -12.40 8.98 -10.48
CA GLY A 182 -13.19 8.63 -9.31
C GLY A 182 -12.96 7.17 -8.96
N TRP A 183 -12.66 6.88 -7.71
CA TRP A 183 -12.52 5.54 -7.22
C TRP A 183 -13.17 5.40 -5.87
N SER A 184 -13.75 4.24 -5.61
CA SER A 184 -14.35 3.95 -4.32
C SER A 184 -14.19 2.47 -3.95
N SER A 185 -14.39 2.17 -2.68
CA SER A 185 -14.44 0.81 -2.18
C SER A 185 -15.47 0.72 -1.07
N ILE A 186 -16.28 -0.32 -1.13
CA ILE A 186 -17.26 -0.69 -0.12
C ILE A 186 -16.90 -2.06 0.40
N GLY A 187 -16.49 -2.15 1.67
CA GLY A 187 -16.20 -3.41 2.34
C GLY A 187 -17.25 -3.71 3.42
N ALA A 188 -17.72 -4.94 3.49
CA ALA A 188 -18.58 -5.43 4.56
C ALA A 188 -18.04 -6.76 5.08
N ASN A 189 -17.98 -6.92 6.41
CA ASN A 189 -17.57 -8.17 7.04
C ASN A 189 -18.62 -8.58 8.06
N PHE A 190 -18.84 -9.88 8.14
CA PHE A 190 -19.65 -10.53 9.15
C PHE A 190 -18.86 -11.69 9.74
N ASP A 191 -18.76 -11.73 11.07
CA ASP A 191 -18.09 -12.83 11.76
C ASP A 191 -18.99 -13.39 12.86
N TYR A 192 -19.00 -14.71 12.96
CA TYR A 192 -19.59 -15.44 14.09
C TYR A 192 -18.52 -16.30 14.75
N GLN A 193 -18.33 -16.13 16.05
CA GLN A 193 -17.41 -16.94 16.85
C GLN A 193 -18.17 -17.69 17.91
N HIS A 194 -17.99 -19.00 17.91
CA HIS A 194 -18.40 -19.89 19.00
C HIS A 194 -17.19 -20.31 19.84
N SER A 195 -17.21 -20.01 21.13
CA SER A 195 -16.19 -20.43 22.08
C SER A 195 -16.68 -21.68 22.82
N PHE A 196 -15.87 -22.73 22.83
CA PHE A 196 -16.21 -23.97 23.53
C PHE A 196 -15.95 -23.84 25.02
N LYS A 197 -16.36 -24.86 25.80
CA LYS A 197 -16.15 -24.93 27.27
C LYS A 197 -14.65 -24.93 27.63
N LYS A 198 -13.80 -25.48 26.75
CA LYS A 198 -12.36 -25.50 26.91
C LYS A 198 -11.81 -24.09 26.62
N LYS A 199 -11.11 -23.54 27.59
CA LYS A 199 -10.57 -22.17 27.49
C LYS A 199 -9.62 -22.03 26.31
N GLY A 200 -9.91 -21.08 25.44
CA GLY A 200 -9.10 -20.78 24.23
C GLY A 200 -9.44 -21.64 23.01
N GLU A 201 -10.43 -22.55 23.14
CA GLU A 201 -10.97 -23.30 22.00
C GLU A 201 -12.14 -22.52 21.38
N TYR A 202 -12.08 -22.27 20.08
CA TYR A 202 -13.13 -21.55 19.36
C TYR A 202 -13.17 -21.92 17.88
N LEU A 203 -14.36 -21.78 17.31
CA LEU A 203 -14.63 -21.83 15.88
C LEU A 203 -15.10 -20.46 15.42
N THR A 204 -14.52 -19.95 14.34
CA THR A 204 -14.90 -18.66 13.75
C THR A 204 -15.28 -18.88 12.30
N PHE A 205 -16.50 -18.47 11.94
CA PHE A 205 -16.92 -18.31 10.55
C PHE A 205 -16.85 -16.82 10.20
N SER A 206 -16.28 -16.50 9.07
CA SER A 206 -16.15 -15.14 8.57
C SER A 206 -16.57 -15.04 7.11
N TYR A 207 -17.34 -14.01 6.79
CA TYR A 207 -17.67 -13.61 5.44
C TYR A 207 -17.24 -12.18 5.21
N ARG A 208 -16.64 -11.91 4.05
CA ARG A 208 -16.28 -10.57 3.59
C ARG A 208 -16.77 -10.34 2.17
N TYR A 209 -17.36 -9.19 1.95
CA TYR A 209 -17.60 -8.61 0.64
C TYR A 209 -16.73 -7.37 0.46
N ASN A 210 -16.15 -7.19 -0.71
CA ASN A 210 -15.46 -5.96 -1.12
C ASN A 210 -15.84 -5.62 -2.56
N GLY A 211 -16.46 -4.45 -2.78
CA GLY A 211 -16.76 -3.90 -4.09
C GLY A 211 -15.92 -2.64 -4.33
N SER A 212 -15.24 -2.55 -5.46
CA SER A 212 -14.35 -1.42 -5.79
C SER A 212 -14.63 -0.96 -7.22
N PRO A 213 -15.59 -0.04 -7.44
CA PRO A 213 -15.73 0.66 -8.71
C PRO A 213 -14.65 1.74 -8.85
N ASP A 214 -14.16 1.89 -10.07
CA ASP A 214 -13.17 2.87 -10.50
C ASP A 214 -13.61 3.42 -11.85
N ASN A 215 -13.72 4.74 -11.96
CA ASN A 215 -14.07 5.41 -13.19
C ASN A 215 -13.10 6.56 -13.47
N SER A 216 -12.71 6.71 -14.73
CA SER A 216 -11.84 7.79 -15.14
C SER A 216 -12.15 8.25 -16.55
N GLU A 217 -12.14 9.57 -16.72
CA GLU A 217 -12.24 10.21 -18.02
C GLU A 217 -11.09 11.18 -18.22
N ALA A 218 -10.59 11.28 -19.44
CA ALA A 218 -9.50 12.18 -19.74
C ALA A 218 -9.54 12.67 -21.18
N TYR A 219 -9.12 13.91 -21.36
CA TYR A 219 -8.85 14.54 -22.65
C TYR A 219 -7.36 14.80 -22.81
N THR A 220 -6.81 14.46 -23.95
CA THR A 220 -5.44 14.81 -24.35
C THR A 220 -5.51 15.57 -25.66
N GLU A 221 -5.04 16.82 -25.66
CA GLU A 221 -4.97 17.68 -26.83
C GLU A 221 -3.51 17.82 -27.24
N TYR A 222 -3.23 17.77 -28.54
CA TYR A 222 -1.89 17.95 -29.10
C TYR A 222 -1.83 19.25 -29.89
N GLU A 223 -0.80 20.06 -29.62
CA GLU A 223 -0.58 21.36 -30.19
C GLU A 223 0.88 21.52 -30.63
N ASP A 224 1.19 22.59 -31.39
CA ASP A 224 2.54 22.99 -31.79
C ASP A 224 3.36 21.84 -32.40
N ILE A 225 2.70 20.97 -33.18
CA ILE A 225 3.33 19.82 -33.83
C ILE A 225 4.23 20.31 -34.98
N LYS A 226 5.52 19.94 -34.95
CA LYS A 226 6.50 20.27 -35.96
C LYS A 226 7.27 19.02 -36.36
N ASP A 227 7.39 18.82 -37.70
CA ASP A 227 8.24 17.81 -38.35
C ASP A 227 8.02 16.37 -37.79
N TYR A 228 6.81 16.06 -37.31
CA TYR A 228 6.49 14.74 -36.75
C TYR A 228 6.58 13.67 -37.85
N PRO A 229 7.46 12.64 -37.69
CA PRO A 229 7.81 11.73 -38.78
C PRO A 229 6.89 10.52 -38.91
N TYR A 230 6.00 10.29 -37.94
CA TYR A 230 5.14 9.14 -37.89
C TYR A 230 3.70 9.48 -38.31
N ASP A 231 2.81 8.50 -38.27
CA ASP A 231 1.40 8.73 -38.59
C ASP A 231 0.79 9.78 -37.63
N MET A 232 0.20 10.81 -38.20
CA MET A 232 -0.47 11.88 -37.46
C MET A 232 -1.66 11.37 -36.61
N ASN A 233 -2.15 10.16 -36.85
CA ASN A 233 -3.18 9.54 -36.01
C ASN A 233 -2.71 9.32 -34.56
N PHE A 234 -1.39 9.25 -34.30
CA PHE A 234 -0.85 9.17 -32.94
C PHE A 234 -0.92 10.52 -32.18
N LEU A 235 -0.98 11.64 -32.88
CA LEU A 235 -1.07 12.99 -32.31
C LEU A 235 -2.44 13.64 -32.54
N ARG A 236 -3.48 12.86 -32.79
CA ARG A 236 -4.86 13.36 -32.75
C ARG A 236 -5.29 13.59 -31.32
N ASN A 237 -6.12 14.60 -31.10
CA ASN A 237 -6.78 14.80 -29.82
C ASN A 237 -7.56 13.56 -29.43
N GLN A 238 -7.50 13.19 -28.16
CA GLN A 238 -8.03 11.94 -27.64
C GLN A 238 -9.00 12.23 -26.48
N TYR A 239 -10.04 11.45 -26.41
CA TYR A 239 -10.89 11.31 -25.24
C TYR A 239 -10.88 9.85 -24.79
N TYR A 240 -10.72 9.66 -23.51
CA TYR A 240 -10.69 8.35 -22.86
C TYR A 240 -11.76 8.29 -21.79
N ASP A 241 -12.53 7.21 -21.77
CA ASP A 241 -13.53 6.88 -20.76
C ASP A 241 -13.34 5.44 -20.30
N ASN A 242 -13.20 5.24 -19.00
CA ASN A 242 -13.01 3.94 -18.40
C ASN A 242 -13.93 3.75 -17.20
N ASP A 243 -14.66 2.65 -17.21
CA ASP A 243 -15.46 2.15 -16.09
C ASP A 243 -14.96 0.74 -15.73
N ALA A 244 -14.41 0.62 -14.53
CA ALA A 244 -13.88 -0.63 -14.03
C ALA A 244 -14.49 -0.98 -12.67
N ARG A 245 -14.63 -2.27 -12.40
CA ARG A 245 -15.20 -2.76 -11.15
C ARG A 245 -14.59 -4.08 -10.73
N THR A 246 -14.28 -4.18 -9.45
CA THR A 246 -13.93 -5.44 -8.79
C THR A 246 -14.99 -5.76 -7.76
N ASP A 247 -15.53 -6.99 -7.80
CA ASP A 247 -16.40 -7.55 -6.76
C ASP A 247 -15.74 -8.81 -6.19
N GLU A 248 -15.55 -8.84 -4.87
CA GLU A 248 -14.88 -9.94 -4.18
C GLU A 248 -15.72 -10.45 -3.01
N HIS A 249 -15.90 -11.77 -2.96
CA HIS A 249 -16.52 -12.50 -1.87
C HIS A 249 -15.53 -13.45 -1.24
N THR A 250 -15.35 -13.38 0.08
CA THR A 250 -14.46 -14.27 0.82
C THR A 250 -15.21 -14.98 1.93
N PHE A 251 -15.07 -16.28 1.99
CA PHE A 251 -15.58 -17.15 3.04
C PHE A 251 -14.40 -17.80 3.74
N GLN A 252 -14.40 -17.78 5.07
CA GLN A 252 -13.32 -18.37 5.86
C GLN A 252 -13.88 -19.07 7.10
N LEU A 253 -13.32 -20.25 7.40
CA LEU A 253 -13.63 -21.03 8.60
C LEU A 253 -12.32 -21.33 9.33
N ASP A 254 -12.23 -20.91 10.58
CA ASP A 254 -11.06 -21.09 11.44
C ASP A 254 -11.43 -21.87 12.71
N TYR A 255 -10.67 -22.89 13.03
CA TYR A 255 -10.77 -23.64 14.28
C TYR A 255 -9.45 -23.57 15.04
N THR A 256 -9.51 -23.13 16.29
CA THR A 256 -8.37 -23.08 17.21
C THR A 256 -8.63 -24.03 18.38
N ASN A 257 -7.67 -24.91 18.65
CA ASN A 257 -7.74 -25.87 19.77
C ASN A 257 -6.42 -25.88 20.57
N PRO A 258 -6.38 -25.27 21.74
CA PRO A 258 -5.28 -25.48 22.68
C PRO A 258 -5.37 -26.90 23.26
N ILE A 259 -4.51 -27.80 22.79
CA ILE A 259 -4.49 -29.19 23.27
C ILE A 259 -4.25 -29.20 24.79
N ASN A 260 -3.28 -28.41 25.23
CA ASN A 260 -2.97 -28.17 26.63
C ASN A 260 -2.24 -26.82 26.80
N ASN A 261 -1.63 -26.56 27.94
CA ASN A 261 -0.89 -25.30 28.18
C ASN A 261 0.39 -25.13 27.34
N VAL A 262 0.82 -26.18 26.64
CA VAL A 262 2.08 -26.24 25.87
C VAL A 262 1.83 -26.29 24.35
N HIS A 263 0.76 -26.94 23.93
CA HIS A 263 0.48 -27.29 22.55
C HIS A 263 -0.84 -26.69 22.10
N ASP A 264 -0.81 -25.87 21.04
CA ASP A 264 -2.00 -25.37 20.35
C ASP A 264 -1.97 -25.82 18.87
N ILE A 265 -3.13 -26.08 18.28
CA ILE A 265 -3.31 -26.35 16.86
C ILE A 265 -4.37 -25.40 16.30
N ASP A 266 -4.11 -24.85 15.13
CA ASP A 266 -5.09 -24.10 14.34
C ASP A 266 -5.27 -24.79 12.99
N PHE A 267 -6.50 -24.84 12.49
CA PHE A 267 -6.85 -25.29 11.14
C PHE A 267 -7.83 -24.29 10.51
N GLY A 268 -7.79 -24.18 9.22
CA GLY A 268 -8.76 -23.37 8.53
C GLY A 268 -8.84 -23.64 7.04
N ALA A 269 -9.92 -23.13 6.46
CA ALA A 269 -10.17 -23.14 5.03
C ALA A 269 -10.67 -21.75 4.61
N LYS A 270 -10.31 -21.33 3.38
CA LYS A 270 -10.70 -20.04 2.82
C LYS A 270 -11.07 -20.22 1.36
N TYR A 271 -12.12 -19.53 0.93
CA TYR A 271 -12.52 -19.45 -0.46
C TYR A 271 -12.73 -18.00 -0.86
N ILE A 272 -12.10 -17.59 -1.95
CA ILE A 272 -12.22 -16.24 -2.53
C ILE A 272 -12.81 -16.40 -3.94
N LEU A 273 -13.88 -15.67 -4.22
CA LEU A 273 -14.42 -15.44 -5.54
C LEU A 273 -14.23 -13.97 -5.88
N ARG A 274 -13.49 -13.68 -6.94
CA ARG A 274 -13.21 -12.33 -7.42
C ARG A 274 -13.62 -12.19 -8.89
N ASN A 275 -14.40 -11.16 -9.17
CA ASN A 275 -14.81 -10.78 -10.51
C ASN A 275 -14.31 -9.36 -10.79
N ASN A 276 -13.48 -9.22 -11.82
CA ASN A 276 -13.02 -7.93 -12.34
C ASN A 276 -13.66 -7.70 -13.71
N LYS A 277 -14.13 -6.48 -13.92
CA LYS A 277 -14.66 -6.02 -15.21
C LYS A 277 -14.03 -4.66 -15.52
N SER A 278 -13.64 -4.43 -16.77
CA SER A 278 -13.19 -3.14 -17.26
C SER A 278 -13.80 -2.88 -18.62
N GLU A 279 -14.35 -1.71 -18.79
CA GLU A 279 -14.89 -1.18 -20.04
C GLU A 279 -14.16 0.13 -20.33
N SER A 280 -13.18 0.06 -21.23
CA SER A 280 -12.37 1.20 -21.64
C SER A 280 -12.71 1.59 -23.05
N GLN A 281 -13.05 2.85 -23.26
CA GLN A 281 -13.35 3.41 -24.58
C GLN A 281 -12.39 4.56 -24.88
N TYR A 282 -11.74 4.48 -26.03
CA TYR A 282 -10.88 5.53 -26.56
C TYR A 282 -11.51 6.14 -27.80
N PHE A 283 -11.44 7.45 -27.91
CA PHE A 283 -11.95 8.22 -29.03
C PHE A 283 -10.85 9.12 -29.56
N LYS A 284 -10.80 9.29 -30.86
CA LYS A 284 -9.93 10.25 -31.54
C LYS A 284 -10.75 11.30 -32.26
N ASP A 285 -10.26 12.54 -32.26
CA ASP A 285 -10.87 13.66 -32.95
C ASP A 285 -10.56 13.61 -34.44
N TYR A 286 -11.62 13.54 -35.28
CA TYR A 286 -11.57 13.64 -36.72
C TYR A 286 -12.36 14.90 -37.16
N ASN A 287 -11.66 16.03 -37.26
CA ASN A 287 -12.22 17.34 -37.68
C ASN A 287 -13.30 17.89 -36.74
N GLY A 288 -13.13 17.72 -35.43
CA GLY A 288 -14.06 18.20 -34.41
C GLY A 288 -15.13 17.19 -34.00
N GLU A 289 -15.09 15.97 -34.53
CA GLU A 289 -15.95 14.86 -34.14
C GLU A 289 -15.12 13.73 -33.54
N TYR A 290 -15.42 13.38 -32.28
CA TYR A 290 -14.77 12.26 -31.60
C TYR A 290 -15.37 10.93 -32.06
N GLN A 291 -14.54 10.09 -32.67
CA GLN A 291 -14.90 8.73 -33.14
C GLN A 291 -14.16 7.68 -32.34
N ILE A 292 -14.84 6.58 -32.04
CA ILE A 292 -14.25 5.48 -31.25
C ILE A 292 -13.06 4.87 -31.99
N ASP A 293 -11.95 4.77 -31.27
CA ASP A 293 -10.76 4.03 -31.72
C ASP A 293 -10.88 2.59 -31.25
N ASN A 294 -11.23 1.70 -32.18
CA ASN A 294 -11.40 0.30 -31.86
C ASN A 294 -10.12 -0.43 -31.49
N ASP A 295 -8.96 0.06 -31.92
CA ASP A 295 -7.65 -0.54 -31.65
C ASP A 295 -7.18 -0.23 -30.22
N LEU A 296 -7.64 0.89 -29.65
CA LEU A 296 -7.35 1.30 -28.28
C LEU A 296 -8.46 0.94 -27.29
N THR A 297 -9.66 0.60 -27.76
CA THR A 297 -10.81 0.22 -26.93
C THR A 297 -10.72 -1.24 -26.54
N ASP A 298 -10.64 -1.53 -25.24
CA ASP A 298 -10.55 -2.89 -24.71
C ASP A 298 -11.53 -3.09 -23.54
N ASN A 299 -12.34 -4.14 -23.66
CA ASN A 299 -13.26 -4.55 -22.61
C ASN A 299 -12.92 -5.97 -22.21
N PHE A 300 -12.66 -6.19 -20.93
CA PHE A 300 -12.38 -7.52 -20.43
C PHE A 300 -13.16 -7.84 -19.15
N LYS A 301 -13.30 -9.14 -18.93
CA LYS A 301 -13.84 -9.74 -17.71
C LYS A 301 -12.88 -10.81 -17.21
N GLN A 302 -12.56 -10.76 -15.91
CA GLN A 302 -11.76 -11.79 -15.24
C GLN A 302 -12.56 -12.38 -14.10
N THR A 303 -12.60 -13.71 -14.04
CA THR A 303 -13.10 -14.46 -12.88
C THR A 303 -11.94 -15.20 -12.24
N GLN A 304 -11.75 -15.03 -10.94
CA GLN A 304 -10.70 -15.71 -10.19
C GLN A 304 -11.28 -16.39 -8.95
N ASN A 305 -10.99 -17.67 -8.80
CA ASN A 305 -11.39 -18.50 -7.67
C ASN A 305 -10.13 -18.99 -6.96
N ILE A 306 -10.04 -18.80 -5.64
CA ILE A 306 -8.92 -19.26 -4.82
C ILE A 306 -9.46 -20.10 -3.69
N LEU A 307 -9.06 -21.37 -3.64
CA LEU A 307 -9.35 -22.28 -2.54
C LEU A 307 -8.08 -22.53 -1.75
N ALA A 308 -8.13 -22.26 -0.43
CA ALA A 308 -7.00 -22.46 0.47
C ALA A 308 -7.38 -23.34 1.67
N ALA A 309 -6.45 -24.20 2.08
CA ALA A 309 -6.50 -24.96 3.32
C ALA A 309 -5.17 -24.80 4.06
N TYR A 310 -5.21 -24.66 5.37
CA TYR A 310 -4.02 -24.41 6.17
C TYR A 310 -4.11 -25.02 7.57
N GLY A 311 -2.92 -25.27 8.15
CA GLY A 311 -2.77 -25.69 9.52
C GLY A 311 -1.51 -25.13 10.15
N ASP A 312 -1.61 -24.77 11.43
CA ASP A 312 -0.51 -24.31 12.27
C ASP A 312 -0.42 -25.17 13.53
N TYR A 313 0.78 -25.56 13.90
CA TYR A 313 1.10 -26.13 15.19
C TYR A 313 1.95 -25.14 16.00
N LYS A 314 1.59 -24.91 17.27
CA LYS A 314 2.29 -23.99 18.17
C LYS A 314 2.72 -24.72 19.44
N LEU A 315 3.97 -24.53 19.80
CA LEU A 315 4.59 -25.02 21.03
C LEU A 315 4.95 -23.82 21.92
N LYS A 316 4.53 -23.87 23.19
CA LYS A 316 4.91 -22.91 24.24
C LYS A 316 5.49 -23.67 25.42
N TRP A 317 6.80 -23.73 25.52
CA TRP A 317 7.47 -24.48 26.59
C TRP A 317 8.48 -23.60 27.33
N LYS A 318 8.16 -23.25 28.58
CA LYS A 318 8.97 -22.34 29.42
C LYS A 318 9.28 -21.02 28.68
N LYS A 319 10.54 -20.82 28.30
CA LYS A 319 11.05 -19.64 27.59
C LYS A 319 11.09 -19.82 26.07
N ILE A 320 10.71 -20.99 25.57
CA ILE A 320 10.75 -21.35 24.16
C ILE A 320 9.35 -21.33 23.59
N GLY A 321 9.16 -20.65 22.46
CA GLY A 321 8.01 -20.77 21.59
C GLY A 321 8.46 -21.26 20.21
N ALA A 322 7.71 -22.18 19.63
CA ALA A 322 7.88 -22.60 18.25
C ALA A 322 6.52 -22.64 17.55
N LYS A 323 6.50 -22.31 16.27
CA LYS A 323 5.32 -22.40 15.41
C LYS A 323 5.74 -22.97 14.06
N ALA A 324 5.00 -23.93 13.56
CA ALA A 324 5.15 -24.48 12.22
C ALA A 324 3.80 -24.47 11.53
N GLY A 325 3.75 -23.94 10.33
CA GLY A 325 2.53 -23.85 9.55
C GLY A 325 2.74 -24.20 8.10
N VAL A 326 1.71 -24.71 7.48
CA VAL A 326 1.65 -24.97 6.04
C VAL A 326 0.28 -24.53 5.51
N ARG A 327 0.30 -23.93 4.33
CA ARG A 327 -0.88 -23.52 3.57
C ARG A 327 -0.76 -24.03 2.15
N TYR A 328 -1.82 -24.62 1.66
CA TYR A 328 -2.01 -24.99 0.27
C TYR A 328 -3.02 -24.06 -0.35
N GLU A 329 -2.75 -23.55 -1.54
CA GLU A 329 -3.66 -22.73 -2.33
C GLU A 329 -3.77 -23.26 -3.75
N HIS A 330 -5.02 -23.40 -4.22
CA HIS A 330 -5.33 -23.64 -5.62
C HIS A 330 -6.06 -22.42 -6.18
N THR A 331 -5.52 -21.84 -7.25
CA THR A 331 -6.10 -20.69 -7.94
C THR A 331 -6.50 -21.08 -9.34
N PHE A 332 -7.73 -20.81 -9.70
CA PHE A 332 -8.25 -20.86 -11.06
C PHE A 332 -8.61 -19.46 -11.51
N MET A 333 -8.14 -19.07 -12.69
CA MET A 333 -8.41 -17.77 -13.29
C MET A 333 -8.82 -17.93 -14.74
N ASP A 334 -9.84 -17.17 -15.14
CA ASP A 334 -10.36 -17.13 -16.50
C ASP A 334 -10.51 -15.68 -16.94
N VAL A 335 -9.99 -15.35 -18.14
CA VAL A 335 -9.99 -13.98 -18.69
C VAL A 335 -10.59 -14.01 -20.08
N GLU A 336 -11.62 -13.18 -20.27
CA GLU A 336 -12.34 -13.02 -21.52
C GLU A 336 -12.22 -11.57 -22.02
N TYR A 337 -11.79 -11.40 -23.28
CA TYR A 337 -11.75 -10.11 -23.99
C TYR A 337 -12.92 -10.01 -24.97
N ALA A 338 -13.66 -8.90 -24.88
CA ALA A 338 -14.87 -8.73 -25.68
C ALA A 338 -14.60 -8.61 -27.20
N LYS A 339 -13.46 -8.00 -27.58
CA LYS A 339 -13.10 -7.75 -28.99
C LYS A 339 -11.93 -8.60 -29.50
N MET A 340 -11.23 -9.29 -28.65
CA MET A 340 -10.04 -10.08 -28.96
C MET A 340 -10.16 -11.48 -28.37
N ALA A 341 -11.19 -12.22 -28.81
CA ALA A 341 -11.48 -13.56 -28.26
C ALA A 341 -10.29 -14.54 -28.41
N GLU A 342 -9.41 -14.33 -29.39
CA GLU A 342 -8.18 -15.10 -29.58
C GLU A 342 -7.14 -14.87 -28.46
N LYS A 343 -7.31 -13.83 -27.64
CA LYS A 343 -6.47 -13.55 -26.46
C LYS A 343 -7.09 -14.04 -25.16
N ASN A 344 -8.26 -14.68 -25.21
CA ASN A 344 -8.84 -15.30 -24.03
C ASN A 344 -7.88 -16.36 -23.49
N PHE A 345 -7.72 -16.41 -22.17
CA PHE A 345 -6.88 -17.41 -21.54
C PHE A 345 -7.41 -17.82 -20.18
N SER A 346 -7.01 -19.02 -19.76
CA SER A 346 -7.24 -19.54 -18.40
C SER A 346 -5.92 -19.93 -17.79
N ALA A 347 -5.77 -19.71 -16.48
CA ALA A 347 -4.57 -20.08 -15.73
C ALA A 347 -4.92 -20.79 -14.43
N ASN A 348 -4.11 -21.79 -14.08
CA ASN A 348 -4.21 -22.55 -12.83
C ASN A 348 -2.87 -22.49 -12.10
N PHE A 349 -2.92 -22.24 -10.78
CA PHE A 349 -1.72 -22.22 -9.94
C PHE A 349 -1.95 -23.08 -8.70
N ASP A 350 -0.97 -23.90 -8.36
CA ASP A 350 -0.93 -24.70 -7.15
C ASP A 350 0.28 -24.29 -6.32
N ASP A 351 0.04 -23.83 -5.08
CA ASP A 351 1.09 -23.31 -4.24
C ASP A 351 1.05 -23.91 -2.83
N ILE A 352 2.21 -24.35 -2.34
CA ILE A 352 2.43 -24.79 -0.97
C ILE A 352 3.31 -23.77 -0.28
N VAL A 353 2.83 -23.19 0.81
CA VAL A 353 3.45 -22.05 1.51
C VAL A 353 3.78 -22.43 2.95
N PRO A 354 5.01 -22.85 3.25
CA PRO A 354 5.46 -23.16 4.60
C PRO A 354 5.86 -21.91 5.39
N SER A 355 5.69 -21.97 6.72
CA SER A 355 6.18 -20.98 7.67
C SER A 355 6.70 -21.63 8.93
N LEU A 356 7.81 -21.09 9.47
CA LEU A 356 8.44 -21.56 10.72
C LEU A 356 8.82 -20.34 11.56
N THR A 357 8.50 -20.39 12.85
CA THR A 357 8.95 -19.38 13.81
C THR A 357 9.49 -20.08 15.06
N PHE A 358 10.64 -19.62 15.49
CA PHE A 358 11.23 -20.00 16.77
C PHE A 358 11.44 -18.75 17.61
N SER A 359 11.02 -18.75 18.86
CA SER A 359 11.19 -17.63 19.79
C SER A 359 11.81 -18.07 21.10
N TYR A 360 12.72 -17.24 21.62
CA TYR A 360 13.34 -17.41 22.92
C TYR A 360 13.15 -16.18 23.78
N GLN A 361 12.49 -16.34 24.90
CA GLN A 361 12.27 -15.27 25.87
C GLN A 361 13.50 -15.16 26.80
N MET A 362 14.40 -14.22 26.48
CA MET A 362 15.65 -13.99 27.22
C MET A 362 15.42 -13.40 28.60
N GLY A 363 14.28 -12.71 28.80
CA GLY A 363 13.88 -12.08 30.07
C GLY A 363 12.40 -11.66 30.01
N PRO A 364 11.87 -11.04 31.05
CA PRO A 364 10.45 -10.64 31.09
C PRO A 364 10.01 -9.74 29.94
N THR A 365 10.93 -8.94 29.40
CA THR A 365 10.67 -7.93 28.37
C THR A 365 11.56 -8.05 27.14
N LYS A 366 12.38 -9.13 27.05
CA LYS A 366 13.34 -9.33 25.97
C LYS A 366 13.05 -10.63 25.25
N THR A 367 12.85 -10.57 23.94
CA THR A 367 12.59 -11.74 23.09
C THR A 367 13.50 -11.72 21.88
N LEU A 368 14.06 -12.88 21.57
CA LEU A 368 14.74 -13.15 20.29
C LEU A 368 13.85 -14.11 19.49
N ARG A 369 13.64 -13.83 18.21
CA ARG A 369 12.81 -14.62 17.31
C ARG A 369 13.54 -14.87 16.00
N ALA A 370 13.58 -16.12 15.57
CA ALA A 370 14.00 -16.53 14.24
C ALA A 370 12.77 -16.95 13.44
N VAL A 371 12.67 -16.50 12.20
CA VAL A 371 11.51 -16.69 11.32
C VAL A 371 11.98 -17.16 9.96
N TYR A 372 11.31 -18.15 9.40
CA TYR A 372 11.35 -18.47 7.99
C TYR A 372 9.91 -18.43 7.47
N ASN A 373 9.70 -17.75 6.37
CA ASN A 373 8.46 -17.83 5.62
C ASN A 373 8.73 -17.83 4.11
N MET A 374 7.88 -18.55 3.42
CA MET A 374 7.73 -18.44 1.99
C MET A 374 6.47 -17.60 1.72
N ARG A 375 6.49 -16.77 0.71
CA ARG A 375 5.36 -15.97 0.23
C ARG A 375 5.24 -16.12 -1.28
N ILE A 376 4.02 -16.02 -1.75
CA ILE A 376 3.74 -16.04 -3.18
C ILE A 376 3.18 -14.68 -3.59
N SER A 377 3.40 -14.32 -4.86
CA SER A 377 2.85 -13.11 -5.47
C SER A 377 2.30 -13.47 -6.84
N ARG A 378 0.98 -13.48 -6.99
CA ARG A 378 0.32 -13.80 -8.25
C ARG A 378 0.30 -12.60 -9.16
N PRO A 379 0.55 -12.78 -10.47
CA PRO A 379 0.39 -11.69 -11.40
C PRO A 379 -1.10 -11.28 -11.45
N GLY A 380 -1.37 -10.00 -11.15
CA GLY A 380 -2.69 -9.41 -11.37
C GLY A 380 -2.96 -9.17 -12.84
N ILE A 381 -4.20 -8.82 -13.19
CA ILE A 381 -4.61 -8.63 -14.59
C ILE A 381 -3.74 -7.62 -15.36
N TRP A 382 -3.26 -6.57 -14.71
CA TRP A 382 -2.38 -5.57 -15.32
C TRP A 382 -1.05 -6.14 -15.81
N TYR A 383 -0.53 -7.16 -15.13
CA TYR A 383 0.67 -7.87 -15.56
C TYR A 383 0.41 -8.85 -16.69
N LEU A 384 -0.81 -9.41 -16.74
CA LEU A 384 -1.20 -10.46 -17.68
C LEU A 384 -1.85 -9.91 -18.96
N ASN A 385 -2.42 -8.70 -18.93
CA ASN A 385 -3.16 -8.14 -20.06
C ASN A 385 -2.23 -7.86 -21.26
N PRO A 386 -2.31 -8.65 -22.37
CA PRO A 386 -1.45 -8.49 -23.53
C PRO A 386 -1.84 -7.29 -24.41
N PHE A 387 -2.84 -6.52 -24.03
CA PHE A 387 -3.26 -5.34 -24.75
C PHE A 387 -2.13 -4.31 -24.85
N ARG A 388 -1.80 -3.89 -26.09
CA ARG A 388 -0.74 -2.91 -26.36
C ARG A 388 -1.31 -1.50 -26.28
N ASN A 389 -1.05 -0.82 -25.21
CA ASN A 389 -1.46 0.59 -25.07
C ASN A 389 -0.53 1.50 -25.89
N THR A 390 -1.02 1.95 -27.01
CA THR A 390 -0.34 2.86 -27.97
C THR A 390 -0.86 4.30 -27.89
N SER A 391 -1.57 4.68 -26.81
CA SER A 391 -2.09 6.04 -26.62
C SER A 391 -0.98 7.10 -26.52
N ASN A 392 0.21 6.69 -26.08
CA ASN A 392 1.40 7.54 -26.06
C ASN A 392 2.27 7.22 -27.29
N PRO A 393 2.55 8.20 -28.17
CA PRO A 393 3.29 7.98 -29.42
C PRO A 393 4.76 7.57 -29.21
N THR A 394 5.33 7.80 -28.03
CA THR A 394 6.76 7.54 -27.72
C THR A 394 6.98 6.39 -26.73
N SER A 395 5.88 5.78 -26.24
CA SER A 395 5.95 4.71 -25.26
C SER A 395 4.75 3.78 -25.37
N ILE A 396 5.00 2.48 -25.48
CA ILE A 396 4.00 1.42 -25.54
C ILE A 396 4.18 0.53 -24.31
N SER A 397 3.08 0.16 -23.66
CA SER A 397 3.10 -0.79 -22.55
C SER A 397 2.09 -1.91 -22.76
N TYR A 398 2.44 -3.12 -22.33
CA TYR A 398 1.58 -4.31 -22.40
C TYR A 398 1.98 -5.32 -21.33
N GLY A 399 1.05 -6.17 -20.93
CA GLY A 399 1.29 -7.28 -20.02
C GLY A 399 1.77 -8.54 -20.75
N ASN A 400 2.02 -9.58 -19.95
CA ASN A 400 2.46 -10.89 -20.42
C ASN A 400 1.57 -11.98 -19.80
N PRO A 401 0.72 -12.68 -20.58
CA PRO A 401 -0.16 -13.73 -20.06
C PRO A 401 0.58 -15.00 -19.60
N ASP A 402 1.85 -15.16 -19.98
CA ASP A 402 2.66 -16.35 -19.65
C ASP A 402 3.37 -16.23 -18.28
N LEU A 403 3.02 -15.22 -17.48
CA LEU A 403 3.63 -15.02 -16.17
C LEU A 403 3.20 -16.10 -15.17
N GLU A 404 4.19 -16.59 -14.42
CA GLU A 404 4.02 -17.52 -13.31
C GLU A 404 3.92 -16.80 -11.96
N THR A 405 3.43 -17.50 -10.94
CA THR A 405 3.45 -17.02 -9.55
C THR A 405 4.90 -16.84 -9.08
N GLU A 406 5.21 -15.64 -8.59
CA GLU A 406 6.49 -15.32 -7.95
C GLU A 406 6.56 -15.98 -6.57
N LYS A 407 7.69 -16.60 -6.22
CA LYS A 407 7.95 -17.23 -4.91
C LYS A 407 9.10 -16.53 -4.19
N SER A 408 8.78 -15.94 -3.04
CA SER A 408 9.74 -15.22 -2.21
C SER A 408 10.01 -15.98 -0.91
N HIS A 409 11.27 -16.21 -0.62
CA HIS A 409 11.74 -16.82 0.63
C HIS A 409 12.34 -15.76 1.53
N SER A 410 12.02 -15.80 2.82
CA SER A 410 12.51 -14.83 3.81
C SER A 410 13.00 -15.53 5.08
N LEU A 411 14.19 -15.17 5.53
CA LEU A 411 14.81 -15.59 6.78
C LEU A 411 15.03 -14.36 7.65
N GLY A 412 14.39 -14.30 8.81
CA GLY A 412 14.43 -13.16 9.72
C GLY A 412 14.98 -13.51 11.10
N LEU A 413 15.75 -12.60 11.67
CA LEU A 413 16.15 -12.61 13.07
C LEU A 413 15.71 -11.30 13.72
N ASN A 414 14.80 -11.39 14.70
CA ASN A 414 14.19 -10.22 15.34
C ASN A 414 14.53 -10.20 16.82
N PHE A 415 15.07 -9.10 17.31
CA PHE A 415 15.29 -8.83 18.73
C PHE A 415 14.37 -7.71 19.19
N SER A 416 13.61 -7.93 20.25
CA SER A 416 12.78 -6.92 20.88
C SER A 416 13.08 -6.80 22.36
N SER A 417 13.12 -5.57 22.85
CA SER A 417 13.29 -5.23 24.28
C SER A 417 12.41 -4.05 24.63
N PHE A 418 11.54 -4.22 25.63
CA PHE A 418 10.60 -3.18 26.05
C PHE A 418 10.77 -2.82 27.51
N SER A 419 10.89 -1.53 27.80
CA SER A 419 10.92 -0.98 29.16
C SER A 419 10.20 0.38 29.19
N ALA A 420 9.94 0.90 30.37
CA ALA A 420 9.31 2.22 30.52
C ALA A 420 10.13 3.35 29.88
N LYS A 421 11.46 3.24 29.92
CA LYS A 421 12.38 4.29 29.43
C LYS A 421 12.92 4.03 28.02
N PHE A 422 13.11 2.75 27.65
CA PHE A 422 13.82 2.41 26.44
C PHE A 422 13.19 1.19 25.76
N ASN A 423 12.74 1.38 24.54
CA ASN A 423 12.16 0.33 23.71
C ASN A 423 12.97 0.20 22.43
N VAL A 424 13.29 -1.03 22.07
CA VAL A 424 14.06 -1.37 20.88
C VAL A 424 13.43 -2.55 20.18
N ASN A 425 13.36 -2.46 18.86
CA ASN A 425 13.12 -3.58 17.97
C ASN A 425 14.15 -3.52 16.85
N ALA A 426 14.97 -4.56 16.73
CA ALA A 426 15.98 -4.71 15.69
C ALA A 426 15.70 -5.98 14.91
N SER A 427 15.72 -5.90 13.59
CA SER A 427 15.52 -7.06 12.72
C SER A 427 16.56 -7.13 11.62
N LEU A 428 17.13 -8.30 11.43
CA LEU A 428 17.94 -8.68 10.29
C LEU A 428 17.11 -9.62 9.42
N ASN A 429 16.92 -9.28 8.17
CA ASN A 429 16.16 -10.09 7.23
C ASN A 429 16.98 -10.36 5.97
N TYR A 430 17.00 -11.62 5.54
CA TYR A 430 17.52 -12.05 4.26
C TYR A 430 16.37 -12.62 3.43
N SER A 431 16.15 -12.08 2.24
CA SER A 431 15.12 -12.57 1.32
C SER A 431 15.69 -12.81 -0.07
N PHE A 432 15.13 -13.81 -0.76
CA PHE A 432 15.47 -14.09 -2.14
C PHE A 432 14.24 -14.52 -2.94
N VAL A 433 14.26 -14.18 -4.22
CA VAL A 433 13.26 -14.51 -5.25
C VAL A 433 14.03 -14.98 -6.47
N ASP A 434 13.67 -16.14 -7.01
CA ASP A 434 14.37 -16.72 -8.18
C ASP A 434 13.63 -16.49 -9.50
N ASN A 435 12.34 -16.23 -9.47
CA ASN A 435 11.47 -15.98 -10.63
C ASN A 435 10.64 -14.70 -10.46
N GLY A 436 11.27 -13.62 -9.98
CA GLY A 436 10.59 -12.35 -9.76
C GLY A 436 9.95 -11.79 -11.02
N ILE A 437 8.71 -11.32 -10.88
CA ILE A 437 8.02 -10.60 -11.95
C ILE A 437 8.59 -9.18 -12.00
N GLU A 438 9.39 -8.90 -13.00
CA GLU A 438 10.02 -7.60 -13.20
C GLU A 438 9.49 -6.93 -14.46
N ARG A 439 9.26 -5.61 -14.35
CA ARG A 439 9.03 -4.76 -15.51
C ARG A 439 10.36 -4.45 -16.17
N TYR A 440 10.43 -4.60 -17.48
CA TYR A 440 11.58 -4.18 -18.26
C TYR A 440 11.16 -3.36 -19.46
N SER A 441 12.04 -2.47 -19.88
CA SER A 441 11.83 -1.58 -21.01
C SER A 441 12.99 -1.67 -21.99
N PHE A 442 12.70 -1.51 -23.27
CA PHE A 442 13.67 -1.51 -24.36
C PHE A 442 13.21 -0.58 -25.49
N MET A 443 14.14 -0.19 -26.35
CA MET A 443 13.80 0.60 -27.54
C MET A 443 13.50 -0.31 -28.73
N ASN A 444 12.43 0.00 -29.45
CA ASN A 444 12.05 -0.65 -30.69
C ASN A 444 11.63 0.43 -31.70
N ASN A 445 12.44 0.63 -32.75
CA ASN A 445 12.20 1.62 -33.82
C ASN A 445 11.89 3.04 -33.30
N GLY A 446 12.63 3.52 -32.27
CA GLY A 446 12.46 4.84 -31.69
C GLY A 446 11.30 4.98 -30.70
N VAL A 447 10.56 3.91 -30.45
CA VAL A 447 9.49 3.84 -29.44
C VAL A 447 9.96 2.99 -28.27
N MET A 448 9.75 3.46 -27.05
CA MET A 448 10.05 2.69 -25.85
C MET A 448 8.93 1.68 -25.59
N GLU A 449 9.25 0.40 -25.59
CA GLU A 449 8.33 -0.66 -25.20
C GLU A 449 8.61 -1.11 -23.78
N SER A 450 7.55 -1.40 -23.02
CA SER A 450 7.64 -1.90 -21.66
C SER A 450 6.68 -3.08 -21.46
N THR A 451 7.19 -4.16 -20.88
CA THR A 451 6.41 -5.37 -20.55
C THR A 451 6.93 -6.02 -19.26
N TYR A 452 6.45 -7.21 -18.96
CA TYR A 452 6.76 -7.95 -17.74
C TYR A 452 7.25 -9.36 -18.06
N GLY A 453 8.13 -9.90 -17.18
CA GLY A 453 8.61 -11.28 -17.28
C GLY A 453 8.99 -11.82 -15.91
N ASN A 454 8.95 -13.15 -15.74
CA ASN A 454 9.52 -13.84 -14.59
C ASN A 454 11.06 -13.94 -14.72
N ILE A 455 11.70 -12.79 -14.87
CA ILE A 455 13.11 -12.65 -15.25
C ILE A 455 14.00 -12.23 -14.08
N GLY A 456 13.38 -11.83 -12.97
CA GLY A 456 14.07 -11.26 -11.83
C GLY A 456 14.65 -12.34 -10.89
N HIS A 457 15.96 -12.24 -10.65
CA HIS A 457 16.63 -12.98 -9.59
C HIS A 457 17.12 -11.96 -8.56
N THR A 458 16.46 -11.92 -7.40
CA THR A 458 16.68 -10.86 -6.42
C THR A 458 17.13 -11.44 -5.09
N LYS A 459 18.19 -10.86 -4.50
CA LYS A 459 18.62 -11.12 -3.13
C LYS A 459 18.68 -9.82 -2.35
N ARG A 460 18.11 -9.81 -1.15
CA ARG A 460 18.11 -8.62 -0.29
C ARG A 460 18.50 -9.00 1.12
N THR A 461 19.42 -8.24 1.71
CA THR A 461 19.76 -8.30 3.13
C THR A 461 19.43 -6.96 3.76
N SER A 462 18.50 -6.94 4.70
CA SER A 462 17.99 -5.72 5.33
C SER A 462 18.20 -5.76 6.83
N LEU A 463 18.74 -4.68 7.38
CA LEU A 463 18.80 -4.39 8.81
C LEU A 463 17.83 -3.24 9.10
N SER A 464 16.88 -3.47 10.01
CA SER A 464 15.92 -2.46 10.45
C SER A 464 16.03 -2.25 11.95
N LEU A 465 15.92 -1.00 12.38
CA LEU A 465 16.00 -0.58 13.77
C LEU A 465 14.85 0.39 14.07
N TRP A 466 14.01 0.03 15.01
CA TRP A 466 13.09 0.95 15.66
C TRP A 466 13.49 1.12 17.12
N MET A 467 13.61 2.37 17.56
CA MET A 467 13.99 2.71 18.92
C MET A 467 13.12 3.86 19.44
N ASN A 468 12.70 3.76 20.68
CA ASN A 468 12.03 4.84 21.40
C ASN A 468 12.66 5.00 22.77
N TRP A 469 13.17 6.19 23.06
CA TRP A 469 13.84 6.53 24.30
C TRP A 469 13.12 7.69 25.01
N ASN A 470 12.73 7.43 26.25
CA ASN A 470 12.11 8.40 27.15
C ASN A 470 13.07 8.67 28.31
N PRO A 471 14.06 9.60 28.16
CA PRO A 471 15.03 9.90 29.22
C PRO A 471 14.37 10.45 30.48
N GLY A 472 13.18 11.04 30.34
CA GLY A 472 12.35 11.53 31.43
C GLY A 472 10.88 11.55 31.02
N THR A 473 10.04 12.18 31.85
CA THR A 473 8.59 12.29 31.61
C THR A 473 8.22 13.33 30.54
N LYS A 474 9.14 14.22 30.22
CA LYS A 474 8.88 15.37 29.32
C LYS A 474 9.50 15.21 27.94
N THR A 475 10.48 14.31 27.79
CA THR A 475 11.25 14.14 26.54
C THR A 475 10.98 12.76 25.95
N ARG A 476 10.76 12.69 24.65
CA ARG A 476 10.64 11.46 23.87
C ARG A 476 11.45 11.57 22.59
N LEU A 477 12.30 10.60 22.35
CA LEU A 477 13.09 10.48 21.14
C LEU A 477 12.76 9.16 20.45
N SER A 478 12.52 9.19 19.15
CA SER A 478 12.22 8.00 18.37
C SER A 478 13.08 7.97 17.10
N ILE A 479 13.60 6.79 16.79
CA ILE A 479 14.40 6.51 15.60
C ILE A 479 13.76 5.35 14.88
N ASN A 480 13.60 5.49 13.57
CA ASN A 480 13.28 4.40 12.66
C ASN A 480 14.31 4.44 11.52
N ALA A 481 15.10 3.41 11.41
CA ALA A 481 16.17 3.31 10.42
C ALA A 481 16.14 1.94 9.73
N SER A 482 16.41 1.91 8.45
CA SER A 482 16.68 0.67 7.74
C SER A 482 17.82 0.85 6.74
N GLY A 483 18.61 -0.22 6.56
CA GLY A 483 19.61 -0.31 5.52
C GLY A 483 19.48 -1.65 4.82
N THR A 484 19.49 -1.65 3.50
CA THR A 484 19.31 -2.83 2.65
C THR A 484 20.44 -2.89 1.63
N TYR A 485 21.09 -4.01 1.54
CA TYR A 485 21.87 -4.40 0.38
C TYR A 485 21.01 -5.26 -0.53
N ALA A 486 20.87 -4.86 -1.79
CA ALA A 486 20.13 -5.61 -2.80
C ALA A 486 21.05 -5.99 -3.97
N ASP A 487 20.84 -7.19 -4.52
CA ASP A 487 21.49 -7.71 -5.72
C ASP A 487 20.38 -8.23 -6.65
N PHE A 488 20.23 -7.58 -7.79
CA PHE A 488 19.28 -7.90 -8.84
C PHE A 488 20.01 -8.44 -10.04
N LYS A 489 19.51 -9.50 -10.62
CA LYS A 489 20.02 -10.10 -11.84
C LYS A 489 18.85 -10.53 -12.72
N SER A 490 18.94 -10.30 -14.03
CA SER A 490 18.03 -10.90 -14.99
C SER A 490 18.45 -12.32 -15.32
N ASN A 491 17.47 -13.21 -15.45
CA ASN A 491 17.67 -14.58 -15.92
C ASN A 491 17.61 -14.68 -17.46
N GLU A 492 17.14 -13.63 -18.14
CA GLU A 492 16.99 -13.62 -19.59
C GLU A 492 18.26 -13.23 -20.32
N PRO A 493 18.73 -14.01 -21.30
CA PRO A 493 19.98 -13.77 -22.01
C PRO A 493 20.04 -12.41 -22.73
N PHE A 494 18.90 -11.90 -23.22
CA PHE A 494 18.84 -10.63 -23.94
C PHE A 494 18.83 -9.41 -23.00
N LEU A 495 18.59 -9.62 -21.71
CA LEU A 495 18.59 -8.55 -20.72
C LEU A 495 19.80 -8.54 -19.80
N GLN A 496 20.81 -9.30 -19.98
CA GLN A 496 22.05 -9.52 -19.18
C GLN A 496 22.41 -8.47 -18.10
N GLN A 497 21.36 -7.88 -17.51
CA GLN A 497 21.51 -6.78 -16.57
C GLN A 497 21.67 -7.31 -15.15
N ARG A 498 22.60 -6.72 -14.46
CA ARG A 498 22.79 -6.89 -13.03
C ARG A 498 22.95 -5.52 -12.40
N ASN A 499 22.25 -5.28 -11.32
CA ASN A 499 22.41 -4.08 -10.52
C ASN A 499 22.45 -4.44 -9.05
N SER A 500 23.36 -3.84 -8.28
CA SER A 500 23.46 -4.09 -6.86
C SER A 500 23.93 -2.85 -6.11
N GLY A 501 23.51 -2.71 -4.88
CA GLY A 501 23.91 -1.58 -4.07
C GLY A 501 23.24 -1.53 -2.71
N PHE A 502 23.62 -0.52 -1.95
CA PHE A 502 23.04 -0.20 -0.65
C PHE A 502 22.04 0.94 -0.79
N TYR A 503 20.91 0.79 -0.14
CA TYR A 503 19.96 1.88 0.09
C TYR A 503 19.37 1.78 1.49
N GLY A 504 18.82 2.90 1.98
CA GLY A 504 18.24 2.90 3.29
C GLY A 504 17.45 4.16 3.59
N ASN A 505 16.79 4.15 4.72
CA ASN A 505 16.04 5.28 5.23
C ASN A 505 16.36 5.54 6.70
N LEU A 506 16.17 6.79 7.11
CA LEU A 506 16.31 7.23 8.50
C LEU A 506 15.21 8.26 8.80
N PHE A 507 14.41 7.98 9.83
CA PHE A 507 13.39 8.88 10.34
C PHE A 507 13.63 9.13 11.83
N LEU A 508 13.59 10.37 12.21
CA LEU A 508 13.81 10.86 13.58
C LEU A 508 12.59 11.64 14.04
N ASN A 509 12.21 11.44 15.29
CA ASN A 509 11.21 12.26 15.95
C ASN A 509 11.69 12.60 17.35
N ALA A 510 11.70 13.89 17.68
CA ALA A 510 12.02 14.41 19.00
C ALA A 510 10.83 15.22 19.51
N GLN A 511 10.35 14.88 20.70
CA GLN A 511 9.24 15.56 21.34
C GLN A 511 9.67 16.04 22.72
N GLN A 512 9.39 17.32 23.01
CA GLN A 512 9.65 17.95 24.28
C GLN A 512 8.39 18.62 24.82
N THR A 513 8.01 18.28 26.05
CA THR A 513 6.98 19.00 26.78
C THR A 513 7.62 20.18 27.49
N LEU A 514 7.20 21.39 27.13
CA LEU A 514 7.61 22.68 27.67
C LEU A 514 6.67 23.09 28.80
N PRO A 515 6.94 24.21 29.53
CA PRO A 515 5.98 24.82 30.45
C PRO A 515 4.61 25.04 29.82
N TRP A 516 3.56 25.12 30.63
CA TRP A 516 2.14 25.27 30.22
C TRP A 516 1.59 24.10 29.41
N ASP A 517 2.14 22.90 29.57
CA ASP A 517 1.78 21.70 28.77
C ASP A 517 1.92 21.90 27.26
N LEU A 518 2.75 22.81 26.82
CA LEU A 518 3.07 23.07 25.44
C LEU A 518 4.00 21.96 24.93
N ARG A 519 3.60 21.23 23.90
CA ARG A 519 4.37 20.13 23.33
C ARG A 519 4.96 20.54 21.99
N PHE A 520 6.26 20.65 21.96
CA PHE A 520 7.03 20.85 20.73
C PHE A 520 7.50 19.51 20.21
N SER A 521 7.34 19.30 18.90
CA SER A 521 7.88 18.12 18.22
C SER A 521 8.64 18.55 16.97
N LEU A 522 9.81 17.96 16.81
CA LEU A 522 10.64 18.04 15.61
C LEU A 522 10.65 16.64 14.97
N TYR A 523 10.35 16.55 13.70
CA TYR A 523 10.45 15.30 12.97
C TYR A 523 11.12 15.53 11.63
N GLY A 524 11.80 14.51 11.14
CA GLY A 524 12.42 14.55 9.83
C GLY A 524 13.03 13.22 9.47
N GLY A 525 13.32 13.07 8.21
CA GLY A 525 13.94 11.88 7.69
C GLY A 525 14.05 11.90 6.19
N GLY A 526 14.67 10.85 5.69
CA GLY A 526 14.86 10.69 4.26
C GLY A 526 15.27 9.29 3.88
N SER A 527 15.36 9.06 2.60
CA SER A 527 15.90 7.85 2.01
C SER A 527 17.01 8.16 1.03
N SER A 528 17.97 7.25 0.93
CA SER A 528 18.89 7.20 -0.20
C SER A 528 18.15 6.71 -1.47
N PRO A 529 18.73 6.84 -2.66
CA PRO A 529 18.19 6.20 -3.87
C PRO A 529 18.00 4.71 -3.63
N TYR A 530 16.85 4.18 -4.05
CA TYR A 530 16.64 2.72 -4.07
C TYR A 530 17.19 2.13 -5.37
N ILE A 531 17.61 0.87 -5.29
CA ILE A 531 18.16 0.14 -6.44
C ILE A 531 17.06 -0.75 -7.04
N SER A 532 16.97 -0.75 -8.37
CA SER A 532 16.13 -1.66 -9.17
C SER A 532 16.97 -2.37 -10.22
N LEU A 533 16.41 -3.35 -10.93
CA LEU A 533 17.13 -4.09 -11.97
C LEU A 533 17.77 -3.15 -13.03
N GLN A 534 17.01 -2.17 -13.52
CA GLN A 534 17.42 -1.30 -14.64
C GLN A 534 17.84 0.12 -14.22
N GLY A 535 17.99 0.41 -12.92
CA GLY A 535 18.38 1.77 -12.52
C GLY A 535 18.29 2.06 -11.04
N GLU A 536 18.27 3.36 -10.76
CA GLU A 536 18.19 3.91 -9.42
C GLU A 536 16.99 4.85 -9.29
N GLY A 537 16.32 4.76 -8.17
CA GLY A 537 15.25 5.67 -7.81
C GLY A 537 15.75 6.92 -7.10
N SER A 538 14.82 7.66 -6.53
CA SER A 538 15.08 8.95 -5.91
C SER A 538 15.56 8.86 -4.48
N SER A 539 16.44 9.78 -4.08
CA SER A 539 16.63 10.16 -2.67
C SER A 539 15.69 11.31 -2.32
N TYR A 540 15.30 11.38 -1.07
CA TYR A 540 14.56 12.54 -0.55
C TYR A 540 14.89 12.78 0.91
N PHE A 541 14.67 14.04 1.34
CA PHE A 541 14.76 14.45 2.73
C PHE A 541 13.64 15.44 3.04
N TYR A 542 12.90 15.18 4.11
CA TYR A 542 11.87 16.08 4.62
C TYR A 542 12.00 16.29 6.12
N TYR A 543 11.47 17.41 6.62
CA TYR A 543 11.41 17.72 8.05
C TYR A 543 10.20 18.59 8.36
N GLY A 544 9.83 18.62 9.63
CA GLY A 544 8.74 19.47 10.09
C GLY A 544 8.76 19.70 11.59
N PHE A 545 7.97 20.68 11.99
CA PHE A 545 7.77 21.05 13.38
C PHE A 545 6.28 21.02 13.69
N SER A 546 5.96 20.64 14.92
CA SER A 546 4.63 20.82 15.44
C SER A 546 4.65 21.39 16.84
N LEU A 547 3.67 22.28 17.10
CA LEU A 547 3.45 22.89 18.40
C LEU A 547 2.02 22.59 18.83
N ASN A 548 1.86 21.81 19.89
CA ASN A 548 0.56 21.32 20.33
C ASN A 548 0.30 21.78 21.76
N ARG A 549 -0.90 22.28 22.03
CA ARG A 549 -1.35 22.59 23.38
C ARG A 549 -2.73 22.03 23.63
N SER A 550 -2.89 21.39 24.78
CA SER A 550 -4.18 20.86 25.22
C SER A 550 -4.80 21.77 26.26
N PHE A 551 -6.09 21.98 26.13
CA PHE A 551 -6.93 22.86 26.94
C PHE A 551 -8.09 22.05 27.55
N LEU A 552 -8.83 22.69 28.43
CA LEU A 552 -9.97 22.14 29.16
C LEU A 552 -9.58 21.02 30.15
N LYS A 553 -10.56 20.71 31.01
CA LYS A 553 -10.41 19.59 31.95
C LYS A 553 -10.17 18.31 31.18
N GLU A 554 -9.27 17.44 31.68
CA GLU A 554 -8.88 16.17 31.03
C GLU A 554 -8.24 16.35 29.63
N LYS A 555 -7.73 17.55 29.33
CA LYS A 555 -7.05 17.84 28.06
C LYS A 555 -7.93 17.52 26.83
N ARG A 556 -9.22 17.86 26.91
CA ARG A 556 -10.22 17.48 25.91
C ARG A 556 -10.12 18.25 24.59
N LEU A 557 -9.61 19.48 24.61
CA LEU A 557 -9.38 20.27 23.40
C LEU A 557 -7.89 20.35 23.13
N THR A 558 -7.47 20.03 21.93
CA THR A 558 -6.07 20.16 21.49
C THR A 558 -6.02 21.03 20.25
N ILE A 559 -5.16 22.04 20.28
CA ILE A 559 -4.83 22.88 19.13
C ILE A 559 -3.38 22.58 18.72
N SER A 560 -3.16 22.38 17.44
CA SER A 560 -1.87 21.99 16.85
C SER A 560 -1.52 22.89 15.68
N LEU A 561 -0.35 23.51 15.73
CA LEU A 561 0.28 24.19 14.61
C LEU A 561 1.34 23.26 14.03
N ASN A 562 1.32 23.08 12.73
CA ASN A 562 2.25 22.18 12.02
C ASN A 562 2.88 22.93 10.86
N THR A 563 4.14 22.62 10.59
CA THR A 563 4.82 23.06 9.37
C THR A 563 5.70 21.95 8.83
N SER A 564 5.76 21.81 7.54
CA SER A 564 6.69 20.92 6.85
C SER A 564 7.58 21.70 5.89
N ASN A 565 8.84 21.29 5.78
CA ASN A 565 9.85 21.84 4.87
C ASN A 565 9.91 23.36 4.84
N LEU A 566 9.96 23.98 6.03
CA LEU A 566 9.90 25.43 6.23
C LEU A 566 10.88 26.21 5.34
N PHE A 567 12.12 25.73 5.18
CA PHE A 567 13.17 26.40 4.41
C PHE A 567 13.24 25.93 2.95
N ASN A 568 12.72 24.73 2.63
CA ASN A 568 12.73 24.17 1.29
C ASN A 568 11.33 24.13 0.71
N LYS A 569 11.07 24.92 -0.34
CA LYS A 569 9.76 24.94 -0.99
C LYS A 569 9.44 23.62 -1.70
N TYR A 570 10.44 23.07 -2.40
CA TYR A 570 10.29 21.89 -3.22
C TYR A 570 11.06 20.69 -2.66
N LEU A 571 10.49 19.52 -2.84
CA LEU A 571 11.18 18.24 -2.76
C LEU A 571 11.45 17.76 -4.17
N THR A 572 12.69 17.40 -4.44
CA THR A 572 13.14 16.99 -5.76
C THR A 572 13.35 15.49 -5.77
N PHE A 573 12.75 14.82 -6.74
CA PHE A 573 12.91 13.39 -7.00
C PHE A 573 13.65 13.20 -8.30
N LYS A 574 14.66 12.31 -8.32
CA LYS A 574 15.48 12.00 -9.48
C LYS A 574 15.48 10.49 -9.69
N ASN A 575 15.18 10.05 -10.91
CA ASN A 575 15.24 8.65 -11.28
C ASN A 575 16.11 8.50 -12.52
N GLU A 576 16.88 7.44 -12.56
CA GLU A 576 17.67 7.07 -13.71
C GLU A 576 17.42 5.60 -14.07
N THR A 577 17.26 5.35 -15.36
CA THR A 577 17.14 4.01 -15.94
C THR A 577 18.20 3.86 -17.01
N ILE A 578 18.98 2.81 -16.97
CA ILE A 578 20.03 2.51 -17.95
C ILE A 578 19.82 1.07 -18.43
N THR A 579 19.74 0.91 -19.73
CA THR A 579 19.61 -0.38 -20.41
C THR A 579 20.63 -0.46 -21.54
N ASP A 580 20.70 -1.60 -22.22
CA ASP A 580 21.55 -1.76 -23.41
C ASP A 580 21.04 -0.92 -24.61
N THR A 581 19.78 -0.48 -24.58
CA THR A 581 19.13 0.22 -25.69
C THR A 581 18.89 1.70 -25.43
N PHE A 582 18.83 2.14 -24.18
CA PHE A 582 18.61 3.55 -23.85
C PHE A 582 19.08 3.91 -22.43
N ARG A 583 19.26 5.21 -22.22
CA ARG A 583 19.37 5.85 -20.90
C ARG A 583 18.24 6.85 -20.73
N SER A 584 17.57 6.83 -19.60
CA SER A 584 16.53 7.80 -19.25
C SER A 584 16.79 8.39 -17.88
N PHE A 585 16.71 9.71 -17.79
CA PHE A 585 16.78 10.47 -16.55
C PHE A 585 15.50 11.28 -16.39
N SER A 586 14.96 11.32 -15.17
CA SER A 586 13.83 12.18 -14.83
C SER A 586 14.06 12.92 -13.51
N GLU A 587 13.65 14.17 -13.48
CA GLU A 587 13.64 15.01 -12.28
C GLU A 587 12.23 15.59 -12.08
N SER A 588 11.63 15.43 -10.90
CA SER A 588 10.37 16.07 -10.55
C SER A 588 10.52 16.91 -9.29
N LYS A 589 9.88 18.09 -9.28
CA LYS A 589 9.88 19.06 -8.18
C LYS A 589 8.46 19.26 -7.68
N ASN A 590 8.19 18.74 -6.49
CA ASN A 590 6.88 18.82 -5.84
C ASN A 590 6.95 19.79 -4.67
N GLN A 591 5.99 20.71 -4.57
CA GLN A 591 5.96 21.64 -3.43
C GLN A 591 5.55 20.88 -2.17
N GLN A 592 6.46 20.87 -1.17
CA GLN A 592 6.25 20.19 0.11
C GLN A 592 6.16 21.15 1.30
N ARG A 593 6.53 22.42 1.12
CA ARG A 593 6.37 23.39 2.19
C ARG A 593 4.91 23.63 2.49
N SER A 594 4.50 23.32 3.71
CA SER A 594 3.13 23.55 4.15
C SER A 594 3.07 24.12 5.59
N PHE A 595 1.99 24.85 5.86
CA PHE A 595 1.62 25.36 7.17
C PHE A 595 0.20 24.91 7.45
N GLY A 596 -0.03 24.41 8.66
CA GLY A 596 -1.34 23.88 9.02
C GLY A 596 -1.74 24.18 10.46
N LEU A 597 -3.05 24.28 10.67
CA LEU A 597 -3.71 24.37 11.96
C LEU A 597 -4.67 23.19 12.09
N ASN A 598 -4.56 22.42 13.19
CA ASN A 598 -5.50 21.36 13.51
C ASN A 598 -6.12 21.57 14.88
N ILE A 599 -7.40 21.29 14.99
CA ILE A 599 -8.20 21.33 16.22
C ILE A 599 -8.79 19.95 16.43
N SER A 600 -8.59 19.38 17.62
CA SER A 600 -9.21 18.12 18.03
C SER A 600 -9.95 18.31 19.34
N TRP A 601 -11.23 17.93 19.37
CA TRP A 601 -12.08 18.02 20.55
C TRP A 601 -12.66 16.65 20.89
N ARG A 602 -12.44 16.23 22.14
CA ARG A 602 -12.88 14.94 22.68
C ARG A 602 -13.86 15.14 23.81
N PHE A 603 -14.96 14.39 23.82
CA PHE A 603 -15.98 14.43 24.87
C PHE A 603 -16.55 13.04 25.13
N GLY A 604 -17.16 12.86 26.34
CA GLY A 604 -17.61 11.57 26.82
C GLY A 604 -16.47 10.79 27.52
N GLU A 605 -16.85 9.78 28.24
CA GLU A 605 -15.96 8.79 28.85
C GLU A 605 -16.50 7.39 28.51
N LEU A 606 -15.70 6.59 27.83
CA LEU A 606 -15.97 5.19 27.63
C LEU A 606 -14.95 4.38 28.43
N LYS A 607 -15.44 3.63 29.41
CA LYS A 607 -14.61 2.74 30.26
C LYS A 607 -14.64 1.28 29.78
N ALA A 608 -15.21 1.03 28.62
CA ALA A 608 -15.48 -0.30 28.09
C ALA A 608 -14.85 -0.52 26.72
N GLN A 609 -14.84 -1.79 26.29
CA GLN A 609 -14.19 -2.23 25.06
C GLN A 609 -15.12 -3.03 24.16
N VAL A 610 -14.94 -2.83 22.85
CA VAL A 610 -15.50 -3.69 21.81
C VAL A 610 -14.83 -5.06 21.87
N LYS A 611 -15.57 -6.12 22.17
CA LYS A 611 -15.10 -7.48 21.98
C LYS A 611 -14.97 -7.76 20.49
N LYS A 612 -13.93 -8.48 20.11
CA LYS A 612 -13.62 -8.83 18.73
C LYS A 612 -13.54 -10.33 18.57
N THR A 613 -14.03 -10.83 17.46
CA THR A 613 -13.79 -12.18 16.99
C THR A 613 -12.32 -12.38 16.63
N ALA A 614 -11.85 -13.62 16.66
CA ALA A 614 -10.51 -14.00 16.21
C ALA A 614 -10.42 -14.05 14.67
N ARG A 615 -10.97 -13.02 14.01
CA ARG A 615 -10.97 -12.89 12.54
C ARG A 615 -9.56 -12.71 11.99
N SER A 616 -9.29 -13.33 10.84
CA SER A 616 -8.03 -13.23 10.12
C SER A 616 -8.18 -12.93 8.63
N ILE A 617 -9.38 -12.61 8.14
CA ILE A 617 -9.55 -12.28 6.72
C ILE A 617 -8.74 -11.03 6.38
N ASN A 618 -7.72 -11.22 5.54
CA ASN A 618 -7.00 -10.21 4.82
C ASN A 618 -6.74 -10.75 3.41
N ASN A 619 -7.06 -9.98 2.37
CA ASN A 619 -6.88 -10.41 0.99
C ASN A 619 -5.78 -9.55 0.35
N ASP A 620 -4.52 -9.85 0.70
CA ASP A 620 -3.32 -9.22 0.14
C ASP A 620 -2.68 -10.13 -0.93
N ASP A 621 -3.51 -10.88 -1.67
CA ASP A 621 -3.10 -12.00 -2.51
C ASP A 621 -2.80 -11.63 -3.97
N VAL A 622 -2.91 -10.35 -4.34
CA VAL A 622 -2.67 -9.88 -5.71
C VAL A 622 -1.60 -8.79 -5.74
N LYS A 623 -0.56 -9.01 -6.56
CA LYS A 623 0.40 -7.96 -6.93
C LYS A 623 -0.32 -6.94 -7.82
N SER A 624 -0.54 -5.73 -7.30
CA SER A 624 -1.18 -4.66 -8.07
C SER A 624 -0.20 -4.05 -9.06
N GLY A 625 -0.55 -4.07 -10.35
CA GLY A 625 0.25 -3.52 -11.45
C GLY A 625 0.13 -2.01 -11.65
N GLY A 626 -0.31 -1.28 -10.64
CA GLY A 626 -0.26 0.17 -10.70
C GLY A 626 1.19 0.66 -10.64
N ASN A 627 1.51 1.73 -11.35
CA ASN A 627 2.69 2.53 -11.09
C ASN A 627 2.65 2.95 -9.60
N SER A 628 3.02 2.06 -8.72
CA SER A 628 3.42 2.46 -7.40
C SER A 628 4.74 3.22 -7.56
N SER A 629 4.66 4.47 -8.05
CA SER A 629 5.52 5.47 -7.46
C SER A 629 5.32 5.25 -5.98
N SER A 630 6.24 4.53 -5.39
CA SER A 630 6.29 4.24 -3.96
C SER A 630 6.23 5.57 -3.23
N SER A 631 5.03 6.08 -2.99
CA SER A 631 4.81 6.89 -1.82
C SER A 631 5.01 5.91 -0.66
N GLY A 632 6.26 5.70 -0.30
CA GLY A 632 6.68 5.11 0.94
C GLY A 632 6.17 5.97 2.07
N GLY A 633 4.88 5.91 2.31
CA GLY A 633 4.24 6.34 3.53
C GLY A 633 4.31 5.18 4.50
N GLY A 634 5.52 4.85 4.97
CA GLY A 634 5.65 4.06 6.17
C GLY A 634 5.13 4.86 7.34
N ASN A 635 4.03 4.42 7.93
CA ASN A 635 3.67 4.74 9.30
C ASN A 635 4.45 3.86 10.27
#